data_2b56954924a6af2d7d76ac73832376b8
#
_entry.id   2b56954924a6af2d7d76ac73832376b8
#
_cell.length_a   1.000
_cell.length_b   1.000
_cell.length_c   1.000
_cell.angle_alpha   90.00
_cell.angle_beta   90.00
_cell.angle_gamma   90.00
#
_symmetry.space_group_name_H-M   'P 1'
#
loop_
_entity.id
_entity.type
_entity.pdbx_description
1 polymer ?
#
loop_
_entity_poly.entity_id
_entity_poly.type
_entity_poly.pdbx_seq_one_letter_code
_entity_poly.pdbx_strand_id
1 'polypeptide(L)'
;VRLDAVYRRDPDIVFRKISGECILVPIRRRVGDLDNIYTLNETAARIWELIDGRRTLAEIRDALAAEFAVPVQEAERDLLEYLAALRACAAVKEGPA
;
A
#
# COMPACT_ATOMS: atom_id res chain seq x y z
N VAL A 1 -8.69 11.78 3.88
CA VAL A 1 -7.69 11.55 2.85
C VAL A 1 -8.19 12.07 1.52
N ARG A 2 -7.35 12.80 0.83
CA ARG A 2 -7.72 13.40 -0.46
C ARG A 2 -7.34 12.44 -1.59
N LEU A 3 -8.25 12.25 -2.52
CA LEU A 3 -8.02 11.35 -3.64
C LEU A 3 -7.02 11.90 -4.66
N ASP A 4 -6.72 13.19 -4.62
CA ASP A 4 -5.68 13.78 -5.46
C ASP A 4 -4.30 13.73 -4.80
N ALA A 5 -4.21 13.16 -3.61
CA ALA A 5 -2.94 13.00 -2.92
C ALA A 5 -2.09 11.91 -3.56
N VAL A 6 -0.79 12.09 -3.46
CA VAL A 6 0.20 11.12 -3.92
C VAL A 6 0.93 10.60 -2.69
N TYR A 7 1.16 9.29 -2.65
CA TYR A 7 1.90 8.65 -1.56
C TYR A 7 3.12 7.92 -2.10
N ARG A 8 4.15 7.81 -1.27
CA ARG A 8 5.35 7.06 -1.58
C ARG A 8 5.60 6.01 -0.51
N ARG A 9 6.29 4.94 -0.90
CA ARG A 9 6.66 3.87 0.03
C ARG A 9 7.88 4.28 0.85
N ASP A 10 7.92 3.80 2.10
CA ASP A 10 9.11 3.96 2.93
C ASP A 10 10.20 3.04 2.36
N PRO A 11 11.40 3.57 2.01
CA PRO A 11 12.47 2.75 1.45
C PRO A 11 13.02 1.71 2.43
N ASP A 12 12.74 1.84 3.71
CA ASP A 12 13.18 0.88 4.72
C ASP A 12 12.23 -0.30 4.87
N ILE A 13 11.21 -0.39 4.03
CA ILE A 13 10.28 -1.51 4.03
C ILE A 13 10.45 -2.26 2.71
N VAL A 14 10.75 -3.55 2.81
CA VAL A 14 10.98 -4.41 1.66
C VAL A 14 9.74 -5.28 1.41
N PHE A 15 9.31 -5.28 0.16
CA PHE A 15 8.25 -6.16 -0.30
C PHE A 15 8.86 -7.48 -0.73
N ARG A 16 8.35 -8.58 -0.19
CA ARG A 16 8.81 -9.92 -0.53
C ARG A 16 7.65 -10.82 -0.90
N LYS A 17 7.87 -11.65 -1.89
CA LYS A 17 6.91 -12.68 -2.28
C LYS A 17 7.55 -14.04 -1.97
N ILE A 18 6.98 -14.76 -1.00
CA ILE A 18 7.51 -16.04 -0.54
C ILE A 18 6.39 -17.06 -0.60
N SER A 19 6.60 -18.13 -1.38
CA SER A 19 5.64 -19.23 -1.51
C SER A 19 4.22 -18.75 -1.84
N GLY A 20 4.13 -17.76 -2.69
CA GLY A 20 2.82 -17.20 -3.09
C GLY A 20 2.25 -16.19 -2.12
N GLU A 21 2.88 -15.96 -0.98
CA GLU A 21 2.46 -14.95 -0.03
C GLU A 21 3.27 -13.68 -0.21
N CYS A 22 2.60 -12.54 -0.09
CA CYS A 22 3.23 -11.23 -0.17
C CYS A 22 3.38 -10.67 1.23
N ILE A 23 4.58 -10.25 1.58
CA ILE A 23 4.85 -9.70 2.91
C ILE A 23 5.64 -8.40 2.81
N LEU A 24 5.44 -7.54 3.81
CA LEU A 24 6.25 -6.34 4.00
C LEU A 24 7.15 -6.56 5.20
N VAL A 25 8.46 -6.37 4.99
CA VAL A 25 9.46 -6.59 6.02
C VAL A 25 10.20 -5.28 6.28
N PRO A 26 10.10 -4.72 7.48
CA PRO A 26 10.90 -3.55 7.85
C PRO A 26 12.37 -3.96 7.96
N ILE A 27 13.26 -3.22 7.31
CA ILE A 27 14.70 -3.50 7.39
C ILE A 27 15.39 -2.61 8.42
N ARG A 28 14.70 -1.58 8.91
CA ARG A 28 15.23 -0.72 9.95
C ARG A 28 14.60 -1.10 11.28
N ARG A 29 15.44 -1.33 12.28
CA ARG A 29 14.95 -1.62 13.62
C ARG A 29 14.53 -0.34 14.31
N ARG A 30 13.27 -0.30 14.74
CA ARG A 30 12.76 0.75 15.60
C ARG A 30 12.10 0.08 16.80
N VAL A 31 12.17 0.74 17.95
CA VAL A 31 11.50 0.24 19.14
C VAL A 31 10.00 0.15 18.86
N GLY A 32 9.43 -1.03 19.05
CA GLY A 32 8.02 -1.28 18.81
C GLY A 32 7.68 -1.81 17.42
N ASP A 33 8.61 -1.72 16.46
CA ASP A 33 8.35 -2.17 15.08
C ASP A 33 9.04 -3.49 14.75
N LEU A 34 9.72 -4.08 15.72
CA LEU A 34 10.69 -5.13 15.50
C LEU A 34 10.14 -6.44 14.97
N ASP A 35 8.90 -6.75 15.34
CA ASP A 35 8.32 -8.05 15.03
C ASP A 35 7.19 -7.96 14.01
N ASN A 36 7.02 -6.82 13.38
CA ASN A 36 5.89 -6.61 12.50
C ASN A 36 6.23 -7.00 11.08
N ILE A 37 5.80 -8.20 10.72
CA ILE A 37 5.76 -8.64 9.33
C ILE A 37 4.31 -8.56 8.91
N TYR A 38 4.04 -7.80 7.86
CA TYR A 38 2.69 -7.60 7.38
C TYR A 38 2.43 -8.50 6.19
N THR A 39 1.48 -9.41 6.33
CA THR A 39 1.04 -10.25 5.22
C THR A 39 0.02 -9.51 4.40
N LEU A 40 0.19 -9.51 3.09
CA LEU A 40 -0.68 -8.81 2.16
C LEU A 40 -1.45 -9.81 1.33
N ASN A 41 -2.77 -9.61 1.20
CA ASN A 41 -3.54 -10.35 0.21
C ASN A 41 -3.24 -9.76 -1.18
N GLU A 42 -3.83 -10.35 -2.21
CA GLU A 42 -3.56 -9.97 -3.59
C GLU A 42 -3.87 -8.49 -3.87
N THR A 43 -5.02 -8.02 -3.38
CA THR A 43 -5.41 -6.62 -3.55
C THR A 43 -4.44 -5.68 -2.87
N ALA A 44 -4.05 -6.01 -1.65
CA ALA A 44 -3.11 -5.20 -0.87
C ALA A 44 -1.73 -5.15 -1.50
N ALA A 45 -1.27 -6.29 -2.01
CA ALA A 45 0.02 -6.36 -2.70
C ALA A 45 0.01 -5.43 -3.93
N ARG A 46 -1.10 -5.42 -4.67
CA ARG A 46 -1.21 -4.56 -5.83
C ARG A 46 -1.27 -3.09 -5.45
N ILE A 47 -1.97 -2.76 -4.37
CA ILE A 47 -2.00 -1.39 -3.84
C ILE A 47 -0.58 -0.94 -3.50
N TRP A 48 0.17 -1.78 -2.82
CA TRP A 48 1.56 -1.48 -2.47
C TRP A 48 2.39 -1.16 -3.72
N GLU A 49 2.26 -1.98 -4.75
CA GLU A 49 2.99 -1.77 -6.01
C GLU A 49 2.61 -0.48 -6.72
N LEU A 50 1.34 -0.10 -6.63
CA LEU A 50 0.84 1.11 -7.29
C LEU A 50 1.19 2.39 -6.54
N ILE A 51 1.58 2.30 -5.27
CA ILE A 51 2.03 3.45 -4.49
C ILE A 51 3.48 3.74 -4.88
N ASP A 52 3.66 4.55 -5.90
CA ASP A 52 4.98 4.77 -6.52
C ASP A 52 5.49 6.21 -6.40
N GLY A 53 4.78 7.06 -5.66
CA GLY A 53 5.16 8.46 -5.54
C GLY A 53 4.78 9.32 -6.74
N ARG A 54 3.98 8.77 -7.66
CA ARG A 54 3.56 9.47 -8.88
C ARG A 54 2.05 9.43 -9.08
N ARG A 55 1.43 8.26 -8.88
CA ARG A 55 -0.01 8.11 -9.04
C ARG A 55 -0.75 8.73 -7.89
N THR A 56 -1.84 9.42 -8.19
CA THR A 56 -2.77 9.87 -7.15
C THR A 56 -3.58 8.67 -6.65
N LEU A 57 -4.20 8.82 -5.48
CA LEU A 57 -5.06 7.77 -4.97
C LEU A 57 -6.21 7.46 -5.92
N ALA A 58 -6.75 8.47 -6.60
CA ALA A 58 -7.80 8.27 -7.60
C ALA A 58 -7.32 7.39 -8.75
N GLU A 59 -6.09 7.60 -9.19
CA GLU A 59 -5.51 6.78 -10.25
C GLU A 59 -5.28 5.34 -9.80
N ILE A 60 -4.84 5.15 -8.56
CA ILE A 60 -4.68 3.81 -7.98
C ILE A 60 -6.04 3.12 -7.87
N ARG A 61 -7.06 3.83 -7.39
CA ARG A 61 -8.42 3.31 -7.32
C ARG A 61 -8.91 2.83 -8.68
N ASP A 62 -8.72 3.65 -9.71
CA ASP A 62 -9.19 3.33 -11.04
C ASP A 62 -8.45 2.12 -11.62
N ALA A 63 -7.15 2.01 -11.37
CA ALA A 63 -6.37 0.86 -11.78
C ALA A 63 -6.86 -0.42 -11.10
N LEU A 64 -7.13 -0.36 -9.80
CA LEU A 64 -7.66 -1.51 -9.06
C LEU A 64 -9.02 -1.94 -9.58
N ALA A 65 -9.91 -0.99 -9.82
CA ALA A 65 -11.24 -1.29 -10.34
C ALA A 65 -11.17 -2.02 -11.68
N ALA A 66 -10.27 -1.58 -12.56
CA ALA A 66 -10.08 -2.19 -13.86
C ALA A 66 -9.43 -3.57 -13.77
N GLU A 67 -8.38 -3.70 -12.95
CA GLU A 67 -7.62 -4.96 -12.85
C GLU A 67 -8.41 -6.06 -12.18
N PHE A 68 -9.18 -5.74 -11.15
CA PHE A 68 -9.95 -6.73 -10.41
C PHE A 68 -11.41 -6.81 -10.83
N ALA A 69 -11.81 -6.02 -11.84
CA ALA A 69 -13.17 -5.99 -12.35
C ALA A 69 -14.21 -5.78 -11.24
N VAL A 70 -13.96 -4.80 -10.38
CA VAL A 70 -14.86 -4.44 -9.28
C VAL A 70 -15.37 -3.00 -9.47
N PRO A 71 -16.50 -2.66 -8.83
CA PRO A 71 -16.98 -1.28 -8.86
C PRO A 71 -15.96 -0.31 -8.27
N VAL A 72 -15.94 0.91 -8.79
CA VAL A 72 -15.03 1.94 -8.33
C VAL A 72 -15.17 2.20 -6.83
N GLN A 73 -16.40 2.17 -6.32
CA GLN A 73 -16.65 2.39 -4.90
C GLN A 73 -16.00 1.31 -4.03
N GLU A 74 -16.02 0.06 -4.48
CA GLU A 74 -15.39 -1.03 -3.75
C GLU A 74 -13.87 -0.89 -3.78
N ALA A 75 -13.31 -0.56 -4.93
CA ALA A 75 -11.88 -0.34 -5.06
C ALA A 75 -11.44 0.82 -4.15
N GLU A 76 -12.22 1.89 -4.10
CA GLU A 76 -11.91 3.05 -3.26
C GLU A 76 -11.93 2.66 -1.78
N ARG A 77 -12.93 1.92 -1.34
CA ARG A 77 -13.03 1.47 0.05
C ARG A 77 -11.82 0.63 0.43
N ASP A 78 -11.47 -0.35 -0.40
CA ASP A 78 -10.34 -1.22 -0.12
C ASP A 78 -9.03 -0.45 -0.09
N LEU A 79 -8.86 0.46 -1.02
CA LEU A 79 -7.67 1.32 -1.06
C LEU A 79 -7.53 2.16 0.21
N LEU A 80 -8.61 2.82 0.63
CA LEU A 80 -8.56 3.71 1.79
C LEU A 80 -8.36 2.93 3.09
N GLU A 81 -8.97 1.77 3.23
CA GLU A 81 -8.74 0.90 4.40
C GLU A 81 -7.29 0.47 4.48
N TYR A 82 -6.73 0.05 3.36
CA TYR A 82 -5.35 -0.42 3.32
C TYR A 82 -4.36 0.72 3.54
N LEU A 83 -4.64 1.86 2.93
CA LEU A 83 -3.82 3.04 3.12
C LEU A 83 -3.77 3.45 4.59
N ALA A 84 -4.91 3.41 5.27
CA ALA A 84 -4.96 3.73 6.70
C ALA A 84 -4.06 2.79 7.51
N ALA A 85 -4.09 1.50 7.20
CA ALA A 85 -3.23 0.52 7.86
C ALA A 85 -1.75 0.79 7.57
N LEU A 86 -1.41 1.09 6.32
CA LEU A 86 -0.03 1.40 5.94
C LEU A 86 0.47 2.69 6.60
N ARG A 87 -0.38 3.68 6.72
CA ARG A 87 -0.03 4.93 7.40
C ARG A 87 0.18 4.71 8.90
N ALA A 88 -0.63 3.85 9.51
CA ALA A 88 -0.52 3.56 10.94
C ALA A 88 0.82 2.93 11.29
N CYS A 89 1.41 2.15 10.39
CA CYS A 89 2.72 1.54 10.60
C CYS A 89 3.86 2.30 9.93
N ALA A 90 3.59 3.50 9.42
CA ALA A 90 4.55 4.36 8.77
C ALA A 90 5.20 3.73 7.53
N ALA A 91 4.48 2.83 6.86
CA ALA A 91 4.98 2.17 5.65
C ALA A 91 4.89 3.07 4.43
N VAL A 92 4.05 4.09 4.48
CA VAL A 92 3.88 5.06 3.40
C VAL A 92 3.85 6.47 3.96
N LYS A 93 4.23 7.43 3.13
CA LYS A 93 4.19 8.85 3.46
C LYS A 93 3.56 9.62 2.32
N GLU A 94 2.81 10.66 2.65
CA GLU A 94 2.25 11.54 1.64
C GLU A 94 3.36 12.36 1.00
N GLY A 95 3.30 12.47 -0.33
CA GLY A 95 4.24 13.24 -1.12
C GLY A 95 4.83 12.44 -2.26
N PRO A 96 5.42 13.13 -3.25
CA PRO A 96 6.04 12.46 -4.40
C PRO A 96 7.35 11.77 -4.01
N ALA A 97 7.70 10.81 -4.84
CA ALA A 97 8.95 10.09 -4.66
C ALA A 97 10.17 11.01 -4.90
#